data_26ecc5ecb25b322a7f99fea1f44c3683
#
_entry.id   26ecc5ecb25b322a7f99fea1f44c3683
#
_cell.length_a   1.000
_cell.length_b   1.000
_cell.length_c   1.000
_cell.angle_alpha   90.00
_cell.angle_beta   90.00
_cell.angle_gamma   90.00
#
_symmetry.space_group_name_H-M   'P 1'
#
loop_
_entity.id
_entity.type
_entity.pdbx_description
1 polymer ?
#
loop_
_entity_poly.entity_id
_entity_poly.type
_entity_poly.pdbx_seq_one_letter_code
_entity_poly.pdbx_strand_id
1 'polypeptide(L)'
;MVEINGVYYHVEKIGHGSHHILMLHGFTGNGRSFQELIAGFENVEDYTFILVDQLGHGKTDAPGQSERYRMEKVLFDLKSILDSFNLSSVSIYGYSMGGRVALSFAIAYPMMVSKLVLESASPGLEKSEDRLARKEADEKLADRIDKEGLKSFIDFWTNIPLFQSQKLLSPEKQEDIYEQRMNNSPVGLANSLRGLGTGVQPSVWNSLDIINCPVLLAAGEWDEKFVLIAQEMKKRIEKSVFFKISDAGHAIHVEQPRKFGKIVSGFLTN
;
A
#
# COMPACT_ATOMS: atom_id res chain seq x y z
N MET A 1 -0.98 -1.06 -19.97
CA MET A 1 -0.13 0.11 -19.64
C MET A 1 -0.95 1.37 -19.88
N VAL A 2 -0.85 2.34 -18.99
CA VAL A 2 -1.48 3.67 -19.10
C VAL A 2 -0.38 4.71 -18.99
N GLU A 3 -0.26 5.61 -19.95
CA GLU A 3 0.73 6.68 -19.91
C GLU A 3 0.17 7.88 -19.14
N ILE A 4 0.85 8.25 -18.05
CA ILE A 4 0.50 9.38 -17.19
C ILE A 4 1.74 10.22 -16.94
N ASN A 5 1.74 11.47 -17.35
CA ASN A 5 2.82 12.42 -17.09
C ASN A 5 4.23 11.90 -17.48
N GLY A 6 4.32 11.21 -18.63
CA GLY A 6 5.55 10.64 -19.17
C GLY A 6 6.03 9.38 -18.46
N VAL A 7 5.14 8.70 -17.73
CA VAL A 7 5.38 7.40 -17.05
C VAL A 7 4.36 6.39 -17.55
N TYR A 8 4.82 5.21 -17.91
CA TYR A 8 3.94 4.09 -18.24
C TYR A 8 3.63 3.28 -16.99
N TYR A 9 2.39 3.41 -16.51
CA TYR A 9 1.89 2.63 -15.39
C TYR A 9 1.33 1.29 -15.83
N HIS A 10 1.72 0.22 -15.16
CA HIS A 10 1.04 -1.06 -15.26
C HIS A 10 -0.21 -1.04 -14.39
N VAL A 11 -1.35 -1.15 -15.05
CA VAL A 11 -2.66 -1.21 -14.40
C VAL A 11 -3.38 -2.44 -14.93
N GLU A 12 -3.77 -3.33 -14.02
CA GLU A 12 -4.57 -4.51 -14.32
C GLU A 12 -5.99 -4.31 -13.78
N LYS A 13 -6.98 -4.68 -14.58
CA LYS A 13 -8.39 -4.70 -14.16
C LYS A 13 -8.88 -6.13 -14.08
N ILE A 14 -9.42 -6.52 -12.93
CA ILE A 14 -10.00 -7.85 -12.68
C ILE A 14 -11.47 -7.67 -12.33
N GLY A 15 -12.35 -8.43 -13.00
CA GLY A 15 -13.80 -8.37 -12.82
C GLY A 15 -14.46 -7.27 -13.68
N HIS A 16 -15.79 -7.23 -13.60
CA HIS A 16 -16.65 -6.34 -14.42
C HIS A 16 -17.82 -5.76 -13.59
N GLY A 17 -17.76 -5.89 -12.26
CA GLY A 17 -18.78 -5.37 -11.35
C GLY A 17 -18.78 -3.84 -11.29
N SER A 18 -19.87 -3.28 -10.79
CA SER A 18 -20.07 -1.83 -10.69
C SER A 18 -19.29 -1.16 -9.56
N HIS A 19 -18.85 -1.93 -8.56
CA HIS A 19 -18.07 -1.43 -7.44
C HIS A 19 -16.57 -1.45 -7.76
N HIS A 20 -16.00 -0.27 -8.04
CA HIS A 20 -14.59 -0.14 -8.39
C HIS A 20 -13.72 -0.01 -7.13
N ILE A 21 -12.65 -0.80 -7.05
CA ILE A 21 -11.68 -0.77 -5.95
C ILE A 21 -10.29 -0.53 -6.52
N LEU A 22 -9.68 0.61 -6.18
CA LEU A 22 -8.26 0.87 -6.44
C LEU A 22 -7.43 0.15 -5.37
N MET A 23 -6.48 -0.68 -5.80
CA MET A 23 -5.64 -1.48 -4.90
C MET A 23 -4.17 -1.06 -4.99
N LEU A 24 -3.60 -0.63 -3.85
CA LEU A 24 -2.26 -0.06 -3.73
C LEU A 24 -1.41 -0.94 -2.81
N HIS A 25 -0.40 -1.58 -3.37
CA HIS A 25 0.51 -2.51 -2.69
C HIS A 25 1.54 -1.81 -1.79
N GLY A 26 2.22 -2.57 -0.93
CA GLY A 26 3.33 -2.11 -0.10
C GLY A 26 4.65 -2.01 -0.86
N PHE A 27 5.68 -1.46 -0.20
CA PHE A 27 7.04 -1.40 -0.73
C PHE A 27 7.55 -2.80 -1.07
N THR A 28 8.24 -2.94 -2.19
CA THR A 28 8.69 -4.18 -2.84
C THR A 28 7.58 -5.08 -3.41
N GLY A 29 6.30 -4.70 -3.28
CA GLY A 29 5.16 -5.43 -3.85
C GLY A 29 4.84 -5.02 -5.29
N ASN A 30 3.74 -5.59 -5.78
CA ASN A 30 3.07 -5.23 -7.03
C ASN A 30 1.59 -5.66 -6.94
N GLY A 31 0.78 -5.39 -7.96
CA GLY A 31 -0.65 -5.71 -7.98
C GLY A 31 -0.96 -7.21 -7.83
N ARG A 32 -0.06 -8.10 -8.27
CA ARG A 32 -0.25 -9.56 -8.16
C ARG A 32 -0.40 -10.05 -6.72
N SER A 33 0.18 -9.33 -5.73
CA SER A 33 0.08 -9.70 -4.31
C SER A 33 -1.34 -9.79 -3.78
N PHE A 34 -2.32 -9.17 -4.45
CA PHE A 34 -3.72 -9.16 -4.03
C PHE A 34 -4.59 -10.29 -4.58
N GLN A 35 -4.06 -11.15 -5.46
CA GLN A 35 -4.88 -12.17 -6.13
C GLN A 35 -5.58 -13.12 -5.15
N GLU A 36 -4.89 -13.58 -4.10
CA GLU A 36 -5.51 -14.46 -3.11
C GLU A 36 -6.48 -13.72 -2.18
N LEU A 37 -6.23 -12.46 -1.88
CA LEU A 37 -7.18 -11.61 -1.16
C LEU A 37 -8.47 -11.46 -1.96
N ILE A 38 -8.37 -11.16 -3.26
CA ILE A 38 -9.52 -11.02 -4.17
C ILE A 38 -10.32 -12.33 -4.24
N ALA A 39 -9.62 -13.48 -4.33
CA ALA A 39 -10.28 -14.79 -4.31
C ALA A 39 -11.00 -15.10 -2.99
N GLY A 40 -10.73 -14.34 -1.92
CA GLY A 40 -11.41 -14.42 -0.64
C GLY A 40 -12.64 -13.50 -0.51
N PHE A 41 -12.93 -12.66 -1.52
CA PHE A 41 -14.10 -11.77 -1.48
C PHE A 41 -15.41 -12.58 -1.64
N GLU A 42 -16.40 -12.18 -0.89
CA GLU A 42 -17.79 -12.61 -1.12
C GLU A 42 -18.39 -11.75 -2.23
N ASN A 43 -19.21 -12.35 -3.10
CA ASN A 43 -19.82 -11.70 -4.26
C ASN A 43 -18.78 -10.96 -5.15
N VAL A 44 -17.68 -11.64 -5.46
CA VAL A 44 -16.56 -11.07 -6.21
C VAL A 44 -16.98 -10.49 -7.57
N GLU A 45 -18.06 -10.99 -8.15
CA GLU A 45 -18.68 -10.54 -9.40
C GLU A 45 -19.22 -9.11 -9.33
N ASP A 46 -19.54 -8.57 -8.14
CA ASP A 46 -20.02 -7.20 -7.98
C ASP A 46 -18.91 -6.15 -8.10
N TYR A 47 -17.66 -6.61 -8.13
CA TYR A 47 -16.49 -5.74 -8.07
C TYR A 47 -15.69 -5.68 -9.38
N THR A 48 -15.06 -4.54 -9.59
CA THR A 48 -13.94 -4.36 -10.52
C THR A 48 -12.73 -3.88 -9.73
N PHE A 49 -11.72 -4.71 -9.65
CA PHE A 49 -10.46 -4.40 -8.97
C PHE A 49 -9.50 -3.73 -9.96
N ILE A 50 -8.93 -2.61 -9.55
CA ILE A 50 -7.94 -1.83 -10.32
C ILE A 50 -6.62 -1.93 -9.57
N LEU A 51 -5.76 -2.84 -10.01
CA LEU A 51 -4.48 -3.10 -9.41
C LEU A 51 -3.43 -2.22 -10.10
N VAL A 52 -2.80 -1.34 -9.34
CA VAL A 52 -1.75 -0.45 -9.86
C VAL A 52 -0.41 -0.88 -9.31
N ASP A 53 0.51 -1.24 -10.20
CA ASP A 53 1.92 -1.28 -9.82
C ASP A 53 2.37 0.17 -9.59
N GLN A 54 2.69 0.51 -8.34
CA GLN A 54 3.04 1.88 -8.00
C GLN A 54 4.37 2.29 -8.64
N LEU A 55 4.59 3.60 -8.78
CA LEU A 55 5.79 4.14 -9.45
C LEU A 55 7.07 3.46 -8.97
N GLY A 56 7.88 2.96 -9.91
CA GLY A 56 9.14 2.28 -9.64
C GLY A 56 9.01 0.83 -9.14
N HIS A 57 7.78 0.26 -9.16
CA HIS A 57 7.52 -1.11 -8.74
C HIS A 57 6.91 -1.94 -9.86
N GLY A 58 7.09 -3.25 -9.76
CA GLY A 58 6.53 -4.22 -10.69
C GLY A 58 6.89 -3.90 -12.14
N LYS A 59 5.87 -3.72 -12.98
CA LYS A 59 6.02 -3.41 -14.43
C LYS A 59 5.84 -1.93 -14.75
N THR A 60 5.61 -1.08 -13.75
CA THR A 60 5.54 0.39 -13.91
C THR A 60 6.96 0.95 -14.07
N ASP A 61 7.10 1.97 -14.91
CA ASP A 61 8.37 2.67 -15.12
C ASP A 61 9.03 3.11 -13.81
N ALA A 62 10.35 3.17 -13.86
CA ALA A 62 11.20 3.56 -12.74
C ALA A 62 12.05 4.79 -13.09
N PRO A 63 11.49 6.02 -13.08
CA PRO A 63 12.25 7.24 -13.32
C PRO A 63 13.45 7.38 -12.39
N GLY A 64 14.58 7.90 -12.92
CA GLY A 64 15.82 8.05 -12.16
C GLY A 64 15.83 9.19 -11.14
N GLN A 65 14.84 10.07 -11.14
CA GLN A 65 14.77 11.24 -10.28
C GLN A 65 13.87 10.95 -9.07
N SER A 66 14.42 11.00 -7.85
CA SER A 66 13.67 10.72 -6.62
C SER A 66 12.51 11.71 -6.37
N GLU A 67 12.62 12.94 -6.86
CA GLU A 67 11.56 13.96 -6.80
C GLU A 67 10.27 13.53 -7.51
N ARG A 68 10.38 12.63 -8.49
CA ARG A 68 9.21 12.10 -9.21
C ARG A 68 8.35 11.21 -8.31
N TYR A 69 8.94 10.64 -7.26
CA TYR A 69 8.29 9.75 -6.30
C TYR A 69 7.65 10.49 -5.11
N ARG A 70 7.71 11.82 -5.06
CA ARG A 70 7.09 12.58 -3.96
C ARG A 70 5.59 12.34 -3.90
N MET A 71 5.03 12.34 -2.68
CA MET A 71 3.64 12.03 -2.41
C MET A 71 2.68 12.81 -3.31
N GLU A 72 2.86 14.13 -3.44
CA GLU A 72 1.98 14.98 -4.24
C GLU A 72 1.95 14.57 -5.73
N LYS A 73 3.07 14.09 -6.28
CA LYS A 73 3.16 13.63 -7.67
C LYS A 73 2.50 12.26 -7.85
N VAL A 74 2.72 11.35 -6.89
CA VAL A 74 2.09 10.02 -6.87
C VAL A 74 0.56 10.16 -6.77
N LEU A 75 0.06 11.06 -5.91
CA LEU A 75 -1.37 11.31 -5.79
C LEU A 75 -1.98 11.88 -7.08
N PHE A 76 -1.28 12.81 -7.73
CA PHE A 76 -1.72 13.37 -9.00
C PHE A 76 -1.77 12.32 -10.11
N ASP A 77 -0.79 11.41 -10.16
CA ASP A 77 -0.80 10.33 -11.14
C ASP A 77 -1.95 9.35 -10.90
N LEU A 78 -2.19 8.95 -9.66
CA LEU A 78 -3.31 8.06 -9.32
C LEU A 78 -4.66 8.70 -9.69
N LYS A 79 -4.82 10.01 -9.43
CA LYS A 79 -6.00 10.74 -9.91
C LYS A 79 -6.12 10.66 -11.42
N SER A 80 -5.04 10.92 -12.15
CA SER A 80 -5.03 10.88 -13.61
C SER A 80 -5.30 9.47 -14.17
N ILE A 81 -4.86 8.41 -13.47
CA ILE A 81 -5.21 7.03 -13.81
C ILE A 81 -6.73 6.82 -13.66
N LEU A 82 -7.34 7.24 -12.56
CA LEU A 82 -8.78 7.12 -12.35
C LEU A 82 -9.57 7.94 -13.38
N ASP A 83 -9.14 9.16 -13.68
CA ASP A 83 -9.73 10.01 -14.72
C ASP A 83 -9.69 9.33 -16.10
N SER A 84 -8.59 8.65 -16.46
CA SER A 84 -8.45 7.93 -17.72
C SER A 84 -9.43 6.76 -17.89
N PHE A 85 -9.96 6.25 -16.76
CA PHE A 85 -11.01 5.24 -16.73
C PHE A 85 -12.42 5.84 -16.53
N ASN A 86 -12.56 7.17 -16.54
CA ASN A 86 -13.80 7.90 -16.25
C ASN A 86 -14.40 7.56 -14.86
N LEU A 87 -13.56 7.33 -13.86
CA LEU A 87 -13.97 6.99 -12.51
C LEU A 87 -13.94 8.22 -11.61
N SER A 88 -15.09 8.75 -11.28
CA SER A 88 -15.23 9.93 -10.42
C SER A 88 -15.15 9.59 -8.93
N SER A 89 -15.44 8.35 -8.55
CA SER A 89 -15.35 7.87 -7.17
C SER A 89 -15.11 6.36 -7.14
N VAL A 90 -14.21 5.91 -6.26
CA VAL A 90 -13.85 4.50 -6.07
C VAL A 90 -13.66 4.20 -4.59
N SER A 91 -13.77 2.92 -4.22
CA SER A 91 -13.19 2.46 -2.96
C SER A 91 -11.68 2.30 -3.12
N ILE A 92 -10.91 2.57 -2.06
CA ILE A 92 -9.46 2.39 -2.11
C ILE A 92 -9.03 1.40 -1.04
N TYR A 93 -8.25 0.41 -1.44
CA TYR A 93 -7.52 -0.48 -0.56
C TYR A 93 -6.05 -0.14 -0.64
N GLY A 94 -5.42 0.10 0.52
CA GLY A 94 -3.98 0.36 0.58
C GLY A 94 -3.30 -0.44 1.68
N TYR A 95 -2.23 -1.14 1.31
CA TYR A 95 -1.37 -1.88 2.23
C TYR A 95 -0.07 -1.13 2.50
N SER A 96 0.28 -0.91 3.77
CA SER A 96 1.57 -0.36 4.22
C SER A 96 1.93 0.94 3.49
N MET A 97 2.91 0.95 2.57
CA MET A 97 3.22 2.08 1.69
C MET A 97 2.00 2.53 0.89
N GLY A 98 1.30 1.59 0.24
CA GLY A 98 0.05 1.86 -0.47
C GLY A 98 -1.04 2.40 0.44
N GLY A 99 -1.07 1.98 1.70
CA GLY A 99 -1.98 2.53 2.73
C GLY A 99 -1.67 3.99 3.08
N ARG A 100 -0.39 4.38 3.13
CA ARG A 100 0.03 5.77 3.30
C ARG A 100 -0.40 6.65 2.12
N VAL A 101 -0.26 6.12 0.91
CA VAL A 101 -0.71 6.77 -0.32
C VAL A 101 -2.24 6.88 -0.35
N ALA A 102 -2.96 5.80 -0.05
CA ALA A 102 -4.42 5.76 0.00
C ALA A 102 -4.99 6.79 1.00
N LEU A 103 -4.41 6.87 2.19
CA LEU A 103 -4.79 7.83 3.22
C LEU A 103 -4.57 9.27 2.76
N SER A 104 -3.38 9.56 2.19
CA SER A 104 -3.07 10.88 1.65
C SER A 104 -3.96 11.24 0.47
N PHE A 105 -4.33 10.25 -0.37
CA PHE A 105 -5.27 10.46 -1.48
C PHE A 105 -6.67 10.81 -0.99
N ALA A 106 -7.17 10.11 0.04
CA ALA A 106 -8.49 10.40 0.63
C ALA A 106 -8.57 11.82 1.22
N ILE A 107 -7.46 12.33 1.76
CA ILE A 107 -7.36 13.71 2.27
C ILE A 107 -7.31 14.72 1.11
N ALA A 108 -6.52 14.43 0.07
CA ALA A 108 -6.33 15.36 -1.05
C ALA A 108 -7.53 15.39 -2.03
N TYR A 109 -8.21 14.26 -2.22
CA TYR A 109 -9.32 14.08 -3.16
C TYR A 109 -10.54 13.41 -2.50
N PRO A 110 -11.14 14.01 -1.47
CA PRO A 110 -12.18 13.35 -0.64
C PRO A 110 -13.41 12.94 -1.43
N MET A 111 -13.75 13.65 -2.52
CA MET A 111 -14.90 13.32 -3.36
C MET A 111 -14.67 12.11 -4.26
N MET A 112 -13.42 11.68 -4.44
CA MET A 112 -13.06 10.53 -5.25
C MET A 112 -12.98 9.22 -4.45
N VAL A 113 -13.19 9.26 -3.13
CA VAL A 113 -13.09 8.09 -2.26
C VAL A 113 -14.43 7.78 -1.61
N SER A 114 -15.05 6.68 -2.03
CA SER A 114 -16.33 6.21 -1.46
C SER A 114 -16.12 5.47 -0.13
N LYS A 115 -15.11 4.60 -0.06
CA LYS A 115 -14.69 3.86 1.15
C LYS A 115 -13.18 3.66 1.14
N LEU A 116 -12.59 3.54 2.32
CA LEU A 116 -11.14 3.40 2.48
C LEU A 116 -10.81 2.18 3.33
N VAL A 117 -9.96 1.29 2.82
CA VAL A 117 -9.41 0.14 3.55
C VAL A 117 -7.91 0.36 3.72
N LEU A 118 -7.46 0.38 4.97
CA LEU A 118 -6.08 0.61 5.35
C LEU A 118 -5.52 -0.59 6.11
N GLU A 119 -4.68 -1.35 5.46
CA GLU A 119 -3.97 -2.48 6.04
C GLU A 119 -2.58 -2.06 6.48
N SER A 120 -2.27 -2.20 7.77
CA SER A 120 -0.95 -1.93 8.36
C SER A 120 -0.37 -0.57 7.89
N ALA A 121 -1.21 0.46 7.88
CA ALA A 121 -0.88 1.80 7.39
C ALA A 121 -0.66 2.79 8.55
N SER A 122 0.02 3.89 8.26
CA SER A 122 0.22 4.97 9.22
C SER A 122 0.04 6.35 8.59
N PRO A 123 -0.37 7.36 9.37
CA PRO A 123 -0.45 8.75 8.91
C PRO A 123 0.90 9.46 8.79
N GLY A 124 2.02 8.72 8.91
CA GLY A 124 3.36 9.28 8.97
C GLY A 124 3.85 9.53 10.39
N LEU A 125 5.03 10.13 10.53
CA LEU A 125 5.69 10.41 11.80
C LEU A 125 5.40 11.85 12.23
N GLU A 126 4.89 12.06 13.45
CA GLU A 126 4.52 13.39 13.94
C GLU A 126 5.74 14.25 14.28
N LYS A 127 6.75 13.65 14.95
CA LYS A 127 7.93 14.40 15.41
C LYS A 127 8.95 14.59 14.29
N SER A 128 9.52 15.77 14.21
CA SER A 128 10.56 16.12 13.24
C SER A 128 11.82 15.28 13.37
N GLU A 129 12.22 14.99 14.63
CA GLU A 129 13.38 14.16 14.91
C GLU A 129 13.19 12.72 14.39
N ASP A 130 11.99 12.13 14.60
CA ASP A 130 11.66 10.79 14.12
C ASP A 130 11.65 10.75 12.58
N ARG A 131 11.14 11.82 11.92
CA ARG A 131 11.18 11.93 10.46
C ARG A 131 12.60 12.01 9.94
N LEU A 132 13.46 12.82 10.59
CA LEU A 132 14.86 12.94 10.18
C LEU A 132 15.60 11.60 10.32
N ALA A 133 15.50 10.96 11.48
CA ALA A 133 16.11 9.66 11.73
C ALA A 133 15.62 8.60 10.73
N ARG A 134 14.32 8.62 10.43
CA ARG A 134 13.74 7.69 9.45
C ARG A 134 14.20 8.01 8.03
N LYS A 135 14.31 9.27 7.64
CA LYS A 135 14.85 9.68 6.34
C LYS A 135 16.28 9.17 6.14
N GLU A 136 17.13 9.33 7.17
CA GLU A 136 18.50 8.80 7.13
C GLU A 136 18.55 7.28 7.02
N ALA A 137 17.63 6.57 7.70
CA ALA A 137 17.52 5.13 7.59
C ALA A 137 17.04 4.68 6.20
N ASP A 138 16.05 5.38 5.63
CA ASP A 138 15.55 5.12 4.27
C ASP A 138 16.64 5.40 3.22
N GLU A 139 17.46 6.46 3.39
CA GLU A 139 18.60 6.75 2.52
C GLU A 139 19.66 5.65 2.56
N LYS A 140 19.99 5.13 3.76
CA LYS A 140 20.94 4.01 3.90
C LYS A 140 20.43 2.74 3.21
N LEU A 141 19.12 2.49 3.24
CA LEU A 141 18.51 1.37 2.51
C LEU A 141 18.59 1.59 1.00
N ALA A 142 18.32 2.80 0.52
CA ALA A 142 18.44 3.15 -0.89
C ALA A 142 19.90 3.02 -1.38
N ASP A 143 20.86 3.53 -0.62
CA ASP A 143 22.29 3.38 -0.90
C ASP A 143 22.73 1.93 -0.95
N ARG A 144 22.15 1.08 -0.10
CA ARG A 144 22.40 -0.35 -0.13
C ARG A 144 21.95 -0.97 -1.44
N ILE A 145 20.74 -0.62 -1.92
CA ILE A 145 20.24 -1.08 -3.22
C ILE A 145 21.19 -0.66 -4.33
N ASP A 146 21.62 0.60 -4.33
CA ASP A 146 22.52 1.14 -5.38
C ASP A 146 23.90 0.48 -5.36
N LYS A 147 24.46 0.16 -4.19
CA LYS A 147 25.81 -0.38 -4.04
C LYS A 147 25.87 -1.90 -4.13
N GLU A 148 24.91 -2.61 -3.53
CA GLU A 148 24.93 -4.07 -3.39
C GLU A 148 23.99 -4.77 -4.39
N GLY A 149 23.12 -4.03 -5.05
CA GLY A 149 22.14 -4.54 -6.01
C GLY A 149 20.89 -5.12 -5.38
N LEU A 150 19.89 -5.40 -6.25
CA LEU A 150 18.56 -5.82 -5.84
C LEU A 150 18.58 -7.11 -5.02
N LYS A 151 19.30 -8.14 -5.46
CA LYS A 151 19.31 -9.45 -4.78
C LYS A 151 19.77 -9.34 -3.33
N SER A 152 20.90 -8.67 -3.08
CA SER A 152 21.42 -8.48 -1.72
C SER A 152 20.41 -7.73 -0.84
N PHE A 153 19.76 -6.70 -1.41
CA PHE A 153 18.74 -5.96 -0.69
C PHE A 153 17.50 -6.83 -0.37
N ILE A 154 17.00 -7.61 -1.32
CA ILE A 154 15.82 -8.46 -1.11
C ILE A 154 16.12 -9.59 -0.12
N ASP A 155 17.32 -10.19 -0.17
CA ASP A 155 17.77 -11.17 0.82
C ASP A 155 17.76 -10.60 2.24
N PHE A 156 18.21 -9.36 2.40
CA PHE A 156 18.12 -8.64 3.68
C PHE A 156 16.66 -8.29 4.04
N TRP A 157 15.92 -7.67 3.12
CA TRP A 157 14.57 -7.15 3.34
C TRP A 157 13.58 -8.23 3.74
N THR A 158 13.67 -9.40 3.15
CA THR A 158 12.82 -10.56 3.47
C THR A 158 13.03 -11.04 4.91
N ASN A 159 14.20 -10.77 5.49
CA ASN A 159 14.58 -11.26 6.82
C ASN A 159 14.46 -10.21 7.94
N ILE A 160 13.96 -9.00 7.68
CA ILE A 160 13.74 -8.01 8.74
C ILE A 160 12.63 -8.46 9.70
N PRO A 161 12.63 -7.98 10.96
CA PRO A 161 11.64 -8.37 11.98
C PRO A 161 10.18 -8.21 11.53
N LEU A 162 9.90 -7.21 10.70
CA LEU A 162 8.56 -6.92 10.18
C LEU A 162 7.90 -8.08 9.41
N PHE A 163 8.70 -8.96 8.81
CA PHE A 163 8.24 -10.08 7.99
C PHE A 163 8.52 -11.46 8.61
N GLN A 164 8.84 -11.53 9.91
CA GLN A 164 9.12 -12.82 10.56
C GLN A 164 7.93 -13.79 10.52
N SER A 165 6.71 -13.28 10.58
CA SER A 165 5.47 -14.07 10.44
C SER A 165 5.38 -14.79 9.09
N GLN A 166 5.93 -14.23 8.02
CA GLN A 166 5.94 -14.86 6.70
C GLN A 166 6.75 -16.15 6.64
N LYS A 167 7.66 -16.37 7.59
CA LYS A 167 8.41 -17.64 7.71
C LYS A 167 7.54 -18.83 8.14
N LEU A 168 6.32 -18.56 8.63
CA LEU A 168 5.33 -19.59 8.96
C LEU A 168 4.50 -20.04 7.74
N LEU A 169 4.62 -19.34 6.63
CA LEU A 169 3.96 -19.69 5.36
C LEU A 169 4.63 -20.92 4.73
N SER A 170 3.93 -21.58 3.79
CA SER A 170 4.51 -22.69 3.05
C SER A 170 5.75 -22.24 2.26
N PRO A 171 6.71 -23.16 2.01
CA PRO A 171 7.90 -22.85 1.21
C PRO A 171 7.56 -22.25 -0.16
N GLU A 172 6.54 -22.77 -0.83
CA GLU A 172 6.09 -22.30 -2.14
C GLU A 172 5.59 -20.86 -2.06
N LYS A 173 4.89 -20.49 -0.97
CA LYS A 173 4.41 -19.13 -0.76
C LYS A 173 5.54 -18.16 -0.44
N GLN A 174 6.52 -18.62 0.34
CA GLN A 174 7.73 -17.83 0.63
C GLN A 174 8.53 -17.54 -0.65
N GLU A 175 8.66 -18.53 -1.53
CA GLU A 175 9.34 -18.39 -2.83
C GLU A 175 8.56 -17.42 -3.75
N ASP A 176 7.24 -17.57 -3.87
CA ASP A 176 6.41 -16.64 -4.66
C ASP A 176 6.55 -15.18 -4.19
N ILE A 177 6.57 -14.95 -2.88
CA ILE A 177 6.82 -13.62 -2.30
C ILE A 177 8.22 -13.11 -2.67
N TYR A 178 9.23 -13.97 -2.58
CA TYR A 178 10.60 -13.62 -2.92
C TYR A 178 10.74 -13.27 -4.40
N GLU A 179 10.17 -14.08 -5.30
CA GLU A 179 10.16 -13.83 -6.74
C GLU A 179 9.45 -12.51 -7.08
N GLN A 180 8.29 -12.24 -6.45
CA GLN A 180 7.59 -10.97 -6.64
C GLN A 180 8.47 -9.77 -6.25
N ARG A 181 9.21 -9.86 -5.14
CA ARG A 181 10.15 -8.82 -4.70
C ARG A 181 11.31 -8.66 -5.68
N MET A 182 11.83 -9.74 -6.24
CA MET A 182 12.91 -9.75 -7.23
C MET A 182 12.49 -9.17 -8.59
N ASN A 183 11.20 -9.10 -8.89
CA ASN A 183 10.69 -8.50 -10.13
C ASN A 183 10.58 -6.96 -10.08
N ASN A 184 11.24 -6.30 -9.13
CA ASN A 184 11.25 -4.85 -9.03
C ASN A 184 12.50 -4.23 -9.68
N SER A 185 12.40 -2.95 -10.02
CA SER A 185 13.54 -2.14 -10.45
C SER A 185 14.37 -1.68 -9.24
N PRO A 186 15.69 -1.94 -9.19
CA PRO A 186 16.54 -1.39 -8.13
C PRO A 186 16.50 0.14 -8.09
N VAL A 187 16.52 0.81 -9.23
CA VAL A 187 16.37 2.28 -9.34
C VAL A 187 15.02 2.73 -8.78
N GLY A 188 13.96 1.99 -9.12
CA GLY A 188 12.60 2.27 -8.64
C GLY A 188 12.49 2.17 -7.12
N LEU A 189 13.00 1.08 -6.54
CA LEU A 189 12.97 0.88 -5.09
C LEU A 189 13.81 1.93 -4.34
N ALA A 190 15.03 2.22 -4.81
CA ALA A 190 15.89 3.22 -4.18
C ALA A 190 15.24 4.61 -4.21
N ASN A 191 14.68 5.02 -5.35
CA ASN A 191 14.02 6.31 -5.48
C ASN A 191 12.66 6.37 -4.74
N SER A 192 11.96 5.25 -4.61
CA SER A 192 10.77 5.17 -3.76
C SER A 192 11.10 5.41 -2.28
N LEU A 193 12.21 4.88 -1.77
CA LEU A 193 12.70 5.17 -0.42
C LEU A 193 13.03 6.65 -0.24
N ARG A 194 13.72 7.26 -1.23
CA ARG A 194 14.14 8.67 -1.20
C ARG A 194 12.98 9.66 -1.36
N GLY A 195 11.98 9.35 -2.20
CA GLY A 195 10.90 10.27 -2.54
C GLY A 195 9.59 10.02 -1.80
N LEU A 196 9.30 8.76 -1.43
CA LEU A 196 8.05 8.31 -0.81
C LEU A 196 8.25 7.58 0.53
N GLY A 197 9.50 7.50 1.02
CA GLY A 197 9.82 6.90 2.31
C GLY A 197 9.08 7.57 3.46
N THR A 198 8.86 6.84 4.56
CA THR A 198 8.09 7.36 5.72
C THR A 198 8.76 8.60 6.35
N GLY A 199 10.08 8.76 6.19
CA GLY A 199 10.82 9.91 6.70
C GLY A 199 10.62 11.19 5.89
N VAL A 200 10.27 11.09 4.60
CA VAL A 200 10.00 12.24 3.72
C VAL A 200 8.52 12.53 3.55
N GLN A 201 7.66 11.56 3.86
CA GLN A 201 6.21 11.75 3.83
C GLN A 201 5.78 12.83 4.83
N PRO A 202 4.91 13.78 4.43
CA PRO A 202 4.25 14.66 5.38
C PRO A 202 3.41 13.87 6.38
N SER A 203 3.44 14.27 7.66
CA SER A 203 2.52 13.73 8.65
C SER A 203 1.11 14.25 8.38
N VAL A 204 0.13 13.34 8.32
CA VAL A 204 -1.29 13.70 8.13
C VAL A 204 -2.14 13.39 9.37
N TRP A 205 -1.52 13.22 10.53
CA TRP A 205 -2.22 12.97 11.80
C TRP A 205 -3.27 14.04 12.12
N ASN A 206 -2.94 15.31 11.85
CA ASN A 206 -3.83 16.46 12.12
C ASN A 206 -4.91 16.67 11.03
N SER A 207 -4.96 15.79 10.04
CA SER A 207 -5.96 15.84 8.97
C SER A 207 -6.83 14.59 8.91
N LEU A 208 -6.77 13.74 9.94
CA LEU A 208 -7.57 12.50 9.97
C LEU A 208 -9.06 12.77 10.19
N ASP A 209 -9.38 13.83 10.88
CA ASP A 209 -10.75 14.28 11.19
C ASP A 209 -11.55 14.77 9.97
N ILE A 210 -10.86 15.18 8.91
CA ILE A 210 -11.52 15.60 7.66
C ILE A 210 -11.93 14.42 6.75
N ILE A 211 -11.56 13.19 7.08
CA ILE A 211 -11.93 11.99 6.31
C ILE A 211 -13.39 11.67 6.55
N ASN A 212 -14.23 11.88 5.53
CA ASN A 212 -15.68 11.74 5.64
C ASN A 212 -16.25 10.41 5.11
N CYS A 213 -15.46 9.63 4.37
CA CYS A 213 -15.87 8.30 3.91
C CYS A 213 -15.72 7.26 5.05
N PRO A 214 -16.46 6.13 4.99
CA PRO A 214 -16.21 4.99 5.87
C PRO A 214 -14.79 4.44 5.72
N VAL A 215 -14.14 4.10 6.86
CA VAL A 215 -12.76 3.59 6.89
C VAL A 215 -12.70 2.27 7.64
N LEU A 216 -12.13 1.25 7.00
CA LEU A 216 -11.67 0.02 7.63
C LEU A 216 -10.18 0.14 7.94
N LEU A 217 -9.83 0.10 9.21
CA LEU A 217 -8.45 -0.03 9.70
C LEU A 217 -8.19 -1.49 10.04
N ALA A 218 -7.11 -2.07 9.54
CA ALA A 218 -6.74 -3.44 9.84
C ALA A 218 -5.24 -3.55 10.19
N ALA A 219 -4.92 -4.37 11.18
CA ALA A 219 -3.56 -4.75 11.52
C ALA A 219 -3.52 -6.20 11.98
N GLY A 220 -2.45 -6.91 11.65
CA GLY A 220 -2.24 -8.26 12.13
C GLY A 220 -1.92 -8.27 13.64
N GLU A 221 -2.35 -9.30 14.33
CA GLU A 221 -2.18 -9.45 15.78
C GLU A 221 -0.71 -9.39 16.22
N TRP A 222 0.19 -9.90 15.40
CA TRP A 222 1.63 -9.94 15.67
C TRP A 222 2.38 -8.66 15.26
N ASP A 223 1.67 -7.70 14.64
CA ASP A 223 2.21 -6.36 14.30
C ASP A 223 1.76 -5.32 15.33
N GLU A 224 2.23 -5.46 16.57
CA GLU A 224 1.83 -4.62 17.71
C GLU A 224 1.93 -3.13 17.41
N LYS A 225 2.98 -2.73 16.70
CA LYS A 225 3.19 -1.32 16.32
C LYS A 225 2.01 -0.79 15.49
N PHE A 226 1.59 -1.52 14.46
CA PHE A 226 0.50 -1.07 13.59
C PHE A 226 -0.88 -1.28 14.22
N VAL A 227 -1.03 -2.23 15.15
CA VAL A 227 -2.22 -2.32 16.02
C VAL A 227 -2.40 -1.02 16.82
N LEU A 228 -1.35 -0.53 17.48
CA LEU A 228 -1.40 0.73 18.24
C LEU A 228 -1.69 1.93 17.35
N ILE A 229 -1.02 2.02 16.20
CA ILE A 229 -1.26 3.10 15.21
C ILE A 229 -2.73 3.10 14.75
N ALA A 230 -3.28 1.93 14.37
CA ALA A 230 -4.66 1.82 13.93
C ALA A 230 -5.67 2.20 15.01
N GLN A 231 -5.40 1.86 16.28
CA GLN A 231 -6.21 2.26 17.42
C GLN A 231 -6.21 3.79 17.63
N GLU A 232 -5.06 4.45 17.47
CA GLU A 232 -4.97 5.91 17.53
C GLU A 232 -5.66 6.58 16.33
N MET A 233 -5.52 6.03 15.13
CA MET A 233 -6.26 6.51 13.95
C MET A 233 -7.77 6.41 14.15
N LYS A 234 -8.26 5.29 14.72
CA LYS A 234 -9.68 5.09 15.02
C LYS A 234 -10.26 6.17 15.93
N LYS A 235 -9.48 6.71 16.86
CA LYS A 235 -9.94 7.78 17.76
C LYS A 235 -10.16 9.12 17.02
N ARG A 236 -9.48 9.32 15.88
CA ARG A 236 -9.48 10.59 15.12
C ARG A 236 -10.33 10.52 13.84
N ILE A 237 -10.61 9.33 13.31
CA ILE A 237 -11.48 9.15 12.14
C ILE A 237 -12.85 8.70 12.60
N GLU A 238 -13.84 9.60 12.56
CA GLU A 238 -15.17 9.37 13.11
C GLU A 238 -15.82 8.10 12.52
N LYS A 239 -15.84 7.97 11.19
CA LYS A 239 -16.47 6.86 10.47
C LYS A 239 -15.53 5.68 10.27
N SER A 240 -14.80 5.27 11.32
CA SER A 240 -13.86 4.17 11.20
C SER A 240 -14.20 2.96 12.09
N VAL A 241 -13.88 1.79 11.57
CA VAL A 241 -13.87 0.52 12.32
C VAL A 241 -12.46 -0.04 12.31
N PHE A 242 -12.08 -0.74 13.38
CA PHE A 242 -10.76 -1.38 13.48
C PHE A 242 -10.91 -2.89 13.69
N PHE A 243 -10.20 -3.65 12.88
CA PHE A 243 -10.09 -5.10 12.99
C PHE A 243 -8.64 -5.52 13.25
N LYS A 244 -8.41 -6.18 14.38
CA LYS A 244 -7.18 -6.90 14.67
C LYS A 244 -7.32 -8.32 14.16
N ILE A 245 -6.48 -8.71 13.20
CA ILE A 245 -6.58 -10.00 12.52
C ILE A 245 -5.66 -11.01 13.22
N SER A 246 -6.25 -12.08 13.79
CA SER A 246 -5.48 -13.14 14.44
C SER A 246 -4.65 -13.93 13.43
N ASP A 247 -3.54 -14.46 13.91
CA ASP A 247 -2.59 -15.30 13.16
C ASP A 247 -1.98 -14.58 11.94
N ALA A 248 -1.80 -13.27 12.05
CA ALA A 248 -1.21 -12.43 11.01
C ALA A 248 -0.23 -11.41 11.56
N GLY A 249 0.82 -11.16 10.80
CA GLY A 249 1.76 -10.06 11.00
C GLY A 249 1.43 -8.85 10.12
N HIS A 250 2.48 -8.26 9.50
CA HIS A 250 2.35 -7.01 8.76
C HIS A 250 1.57 -7.12 7.44
N ALA A 251 1.61 -8.27 6.77
CA ALA A 251 0.98 -8.49 5.46
C ALA A 251 -0.22 -9.44 5.57
N ILE A 252 -1.34 -8.94 6.09
CA ILE A 252 -2.55 -9.74 6.35
C ILE A 252 -3.08 -10.37 5.06
N HIS A 253 -3.09 -9.61 3.95
CA HIS A 253 -3.55 -10.07 2.63
C HIS A 253 -2.72 -11.24 2.06
N VAL A 254 -1.51 -11.44 2.57
CA VAL A 254 -0.62 -12.56 2.21
C VAL A 254 -0.76 -13.71 3.21
N GLU A 255 -0.87 -13.38 4.51
CA GLU A 255 -0.83 -14.34 5.60
C GLU A 255 -2.20 -14.94 5.92
N GLN A 256 -3.28 -14.17 5.77
CA GLN A 256 -4.67 -14.60 5.99
C GLN A 256 -5.62 -14.15 4.86
N PRO A 257 -5.30 -14.43 3.56
CA PRO A 257 -5.96 -13.80 2.42
C PRO A 257 -7.47 -14.04 2.39
N ARG A 258 -7.92 -15.28 2.60
CA ARG A 258 -9.34 -15.63 2.53
C ARG A 258 -10.15 -15.04 3.68
N LYS A 259 -9.61 -15.08 4.90
CA LYS A 259 -10.25 -14.51 6.09
C LYS A 259 -10.38 -13.00 5.94
N PHE A 260 -9.31 -12.37 5.48
CA PHE A 260 -9.29 -10.92 5.33
C PHE A 260 -10.13 -10.45 4.13
N GLY A 261 -10.13 -11.19 3.03
CA GLY A 261 -11.00 -10.92 1.87
C GLY A 261 -12.48 -10.84 2.24
N LYS A 262 -12.98 -11.78 3.07
CA LYS A 262 -14.36 -11.74 3.59
C LYS A 262 -14.64 -10.50 4.45
N ILE A 263 -13.70 -10.11 5.30
CA ILE A 263 -13.84 -8.90 6.15
C ILE A 263 -13.90 -7.66 5.27
N VAL A 264 -13.01 -7.56 4.28
CA VAL A 264 -12.95 -6.41 3.36
C VAL A 264 -14.21 -6.33 2.51
N SER A 265 -14.64 -7.44 1.88
CA SER A 265 -15.87 -7.46 1.06
C SER A 265 -17.10 -7.12 1.90
N GLY A 266 -17.24 -7.68 3.12
CA GLY A 266 -18.34 -7.35 4.03
C GLY A 266 -18.37 -5.87 4.43
N PHE A 267 -17.21 -5.22 4.61
CA PHE A 267 -17.14 -3.78 4.85
C PHE A 267 -17.51 -2.97 3.60
N LEU A 268 -17.10 -3.42 2.43
CA LEU A 268 -17.35 -2.69 1.18
C LEU A 268 -18.81 -2.79 0.72
N THR A 269 -19.54 -3.86 1.07
CA THR A 269 -20.96 -4.05 0.73
C THR A 269 -21.88 -3.18 1.61
N ASN A 270 -21.57 -3.01 2.90
CA ASN A 270 -22.35 -2.22 3.86
C ASN A 270 -22.08 -0.72 3.74
#